data_1e95a2d752931078a874feee2ff7bbfa
#
_entry.id   1e95a2d752931078a874feee2ff7bbfa
#
_cell.length_a   1.000
_cell.length_b   1.000
_cell.length_c   1.000
_cell.angle_alpha   90.00
_cell.angle_beta   90.00
_cell.angle_gamma   90.00
#
_symmetry.space_group_name_H-M   'P 1'
#
loop_
_entity.id
_entity.type
_entity.pdbx_description
1 polymer ?
#
loop_
_entity_poly.entity_id
_entity_poly.type
_entity_poly.pdbx_seq_one_letter_code
_entity_poly.pdbx_strand_id
1 'polypeptide(L)'
;SLKDLGYLVKLDTNGYMPDVLKRAVESGAVDYVAMDIKTSLDEYPKLCGVENIDTSRIKESIDFLLSGVVDYEFRTTVVEPLHHKENFEKIGEITKGCLRYYLQSFVDSGNIIGKNCFPPTQEQLQNYLEILSYYIKNVSIRDRG
;
A
#
# COMPACT_ATOMS: atom_id res chain seq x y z
N SER A 1 -18.69 21.16 1.35
CA SER A 1 -17.81 20.02 1.60
C SER A 1 -16.84 20.33 2.76
N LEU A 2 -16.19 19.32 3.28
CA LEU A 2 -15.19 19.51 4.33
C LEU A 2 -14.07 20.44 3.86
N LYS A 3 -13.71 20.36 2.60
CA LYS A 3 -12.66 21.20 2.04
C LYS A 3 -13.07 22.66 2.01
N ASP A 4 -14.33 22.94 1.72
CA ASP A 4 -14.85 24.32 1.73
C ASP A 4 -14.82 24.92 3.12
N LEU A 5 -14.79 24.08 4.16
CA LEU A 5 -14.67 24.52 5.56
C LEU A 5 -13.21 24.65 6.00
N GLY A 6 -12.24 24.50 5.08
CA GLY A 6 -10.83 24.65 5.38
C GLY A 6 -10.15 23.39 5.88
N TYR A 7 -10.80 22.23 5.78
CA TYR A 7 -10.21 20.95 6.19
C TYR A 7 -9.47 20.28 5.04
N LEU A 8 -8.35 19.64 5.37
CA LEU A 8 -7.66 18.76 4.43
C LEU A 8 -8.34 17.41 4.42
N VAL A 9 -8.52 16.85 3.22
CA VAL A 9 -9.22 15.57 3.05
C VAL A 9 -8.22 14.50 2.60
N LYS A 10 -8.10 13.45 3.42
CA LYS A 10 -7.27 12.28 3.13
C LYS A 10 -8.16 11.12 2.73
N LEU A 11 -7.83 10.48 1.63
CA LEU A 11 -8.54 9.30 1.14
C LEU A 11 -7.67 8.06 1.36
N ASP A 12 -8.19 7.08 2.09
CA ASP A 12 -7.59 5.76 2.20
C ASP A 12 -8.21 4.86 1.14
N THR A 13 -7.39 4.12 0.40
CA THR A 13 -7.88 3.26 -0.67
C THR A 13 -7.07 1.97 -0.77
N ASN A 14 -7.73 0.91 -1.25
CA ASN A 14 -7.04 -0.33 -1.61
C ASN A 14 -6.66 -0.37 -3.10
N GLY A 15 -7.00 0.68 -3.85
CA GLY A 15 -6.64 0.80 -5.25
C GLY A 15 -7.45 -0.04 -6.22
N TYR A 16 -8.45 -0.78 -5.76
CA TYR A 16 -9.21 -1.69 -6.63
C TYR A 16 -10.22 -0.97 -7.52
N MET A 17 -10.51 0.31 -7.24
CA MET A 17 -11.46 1.11 -8.01
C MET A 17 -10.76 2.36 -8.57
N PRO A 18 -9.91 2.19 -9.60
CA PRO A 18 -9.14 3.32 -10.12
C PRO A 18 -10.00 4.46 -10.67
N ASP A 19 -11.15 4.15 -11.27
CA ASP A 19 -12.05 5.18 -11.79
C ASP A 19 -12.61 6.06 -10.67
N VAL A 20 -12.95 5.45 -9.52
CA VAL A 20 -13.44 6.17 -8.35
C VAL A 20 -12.34 7.04 -7.77
N LEU A 21 -11.12 6.48 -7.66
CA LEU A 21 -9.96 7.23 -7.18
C LEU A 21 -9.68 8.45 -8.06
N LYS A 22 -9.65 8.26 -9.37
CA LYS A 22 -9.40 9.34 -10.32
C LYS A 22 -10.44 10.45 -10.21
N ARG A 23 -11.71 10.08 -10.15
CA ARG A 23 -12.80 11.07 -10.03
C ARG A 23 -12.71 11.84 -8.72
N ALA A 24 -12.40 11.18 -7.63
CA ALA A 24 -12.26 11.82 -6.32
C ALA A 24 -11.12 12.86 -6.34
N VAL A 25 -9.99 12.50 -6.92
CA VAL A 25 -8.82 13.38 -7.01
C VAL A 25 -9.08 14.52 -7.99
N GLU A 26 -9.61 14.21 -9.18
CA GLU A 26 -9.85 15.22 -10.22
C GLU A 26 -10.93 16.23 -9.86
N SER A 27 -11.86 15.87 -8.99
CA SER A 27 -12.87 16.79 -8.49
C SER A 27 -12.31 17.85 -7.54
N GLY A 28 -11.06 17.70 -7.08
CA GLY A 28 -10.45 18.58 -6.11
C GLY A 28 -10.90 18.33 -4.66
N ALA A 29 -11.67 17.27 -4.42
CA ALA A 29 -12.19 16.97 -3.09
C ALA A 29 -11.18 16.28 -2.17
N VAL A 30 -10.06 15.79 -2.73
CA VAL A 30 -9.06 15.02 -1.99
C VAL A 30 -7.71 15.71 -2.07
N ASP A 31 -7.06 15.89 -0.93
CA ASP A 31 -5.74 16.53 -0.83
C ASP A 31 -4.61 15.53 -0.72
N TYR A 32 -4.89 14.31 -0.26
CA TYR A 32 -3.88 13.30 0.02
C TYR A 32 -4.49 11.92 -0.11
N VAL A 33 -3.75 10.99 -0.71
CA VAL A 33 -4.20 9.60 -0.88
C VAL A 33 -3.22 8.68 -0.17
N ALA A 34 -3.72 7.79 0.68
CA ALA A 34 -2.96 6.69 1.24
C ALA A 34 -3.48 5.39 0.62
N MET A 35 -2.64 4.72 -0.15
CA MET A 35 -3.01 3.48 -0.82
C MET A 35 -2.33 2.28 -0.20
N ASP A 36 -3.14 1.29 0.21
CA ASP A 36 -2.65 -0.01 0.66
C ASP A 36 -2.22 -0.85 -0.53
N ILE A 37 -0.98 -1.32 -0.50
CA ILE A 37 -0.50 -2.36 -1.40
C ILE A 37 -0.33 -3.61 -0.56
N LYS A 38 -1.15 -4.62 -0.83
CA LYS A 38 -1.22 -5.81 0.02
C LYS A 38 0.02 -6.69 -0.12
N THR A 39 0.47 -6.89 -1.35
CA THR A 39 1.64 -7.70 -1.68
C THR A 39 1.99 -7.44 -3.16
N SER A 40 2.89 -8.23 -3.73
CA SER A 40 3.13 -8.19 -5.18
C SER A 40 1.87 -8.62 -5.92
N LEU A 41 1.66 -8.10 -7.13
CA LEU A 41 0.39 -8.30 -7.85
C LEU A 41 0.08 -9.76 -8.10
N ASP A 42 1.09 -10.57 -8.39
CA ASP A 42 0.94 -12.01 -8.63
C ASP A 42 0.43 -12.77 -7.41
N GLU A 43 0.64 -12.25 -6.21
CA GLU A 43 0.25 -12.91 -4.96
C GLU A 43 -1.07 -12.37 -4.39
N TYR A 44 -1.67 -11.35 -5.00
CA TYR A 44 -2.94 -10.78 -4.52
C TYR A 44 -4.04 -11.84 -4.35
N PRO A 45 -4.25 -12.74 -5.33
CA PRO A 45 -5.31 -13.75 -5.15
C PRO A 45 -5.09 -14.63 -3.93
N LYS A 46 -3.87 -15.02 -3.67
CA LYS A 46 -3.52 -15.88 -2.54
C LYS A 46 -3.71 -15.15 -1.21
N LEU A 47 -3.23 -13.92 -1.11
CA LEU A 47 -3.29 -13.16 0.14
C LEU A 47 -4.71 -12.72 0.45
N CYS A 48 -5.48 -12.31 -0.56
CA CYS A 48 -6.84 -11.84 -0.39
C CYS A 48 -7.88 -12.96 -0.36
N GLY A 49 -7.49 -14.20 -0.74
CA GLY A 49 -8.40 -15.34 -0.80
C GLY A 49 -9.44 -15.24 -1.91
N VAL A 50 -9.18 -14.47 -2.95
CA VAL A 50 -10.06 -14.24 -4.09
C VAL A 50 -9.34 -14.67 -5.37
N GLU A 51 -9.79 -15.74 -6.01
CA GLU A 51 -9.10 -16.31 -7.17
C GLU A 51 -9.05 -15.39 -8.39
N ASN A 52 -10.10 -14.62 -8.63
CA ASN A 52 -10.26 -13.83 -9.85
C ASN A 52 -10.14 -12.32 -9.60
N ILE A 53 -9.19 -11.93 -8.78
CA ILE A 53 -8.96 -10.51 -8.55
C ILE A 53 -8.26 -9.88 -9.77
N ASP A 54 -8.79 -8.77 -10.25
CA ASP A 54 -8.23 -8.06 -11.40
C ASP A 54 -7.13 -7.11 -10.93
N THR A 55 -5.89 -7.61 -10.95
CA THR A 55 -4.73 -6.84 -10.47
C THR A 55 -4.37 -5.68 -11.40
N SER A 56 -4.89 -5.65 -12.63
CA SER A 56 -4.67 -4.51 -13.50
C SER A 56 -5.28 -3.22 -12.93
N ARG A 57 -6.33 -3.35 -12.14
CA ARG A 57 -6.94 -2.21 -11.44
C ARG A 57 -5.99 -1.63 -10.39
N ILE A 58 -5.32 -2.51 -9.65
CA ILE A 58 -4.32 -2.09 -8.66
C ILE A 58 -3.18 -1.35 -9.37
N LYS A 59 -2.67 -1.91 -10.45
CA LYS A 59 -1.58 -1.31 -11.22
C LYS A 59 -1.99 0.05 -11.79
N GLU A 60 -3.21 0.18 -12.26
CA GLU A 60 -3.72 1.44 -12.78
C GLU A 60 -3.76 2.52 -11.69
N SER A 61 -4.19 2.17 -10.49
CA SER A 61 -4.20 3.10 -9.34
C SER A 61 -2.79 3.51 -8.95
N ILE A 62 -1.85 2.56 -8.93
CA ILE A 62 -0.44 2.86 -8.64
C ILE A 62 0.11 3.85 -9.67
N ASP A 63 -0.08 3.57 -10.96
CA ASP A 63 0.41 4.42 -12.03
C ASP A 63 -0.20 5.81 -11.97
N PHE A 64 -1.48 5.91 -11.64
CA PHE A 64 -2.15 7.18 -11.49
C PHE A 64 -1.50 8.02 -10.38
N LEU A 65 -1.25 7.43 -9.23
CA LEU A 65 -0.60 8.15 -8.12
C LEU A 65 0.85 8.52 -8.45
N LEU A 66 1.57 7.63 -9.13
CA LEU A 66 2.95 7.92 -9.56
C LEU A 66 3.02 9.10 -10.53
N SER A 67 1.93 9.43 -11.22
CA SER A 67 1.90 10.57 -12.13
C SER A 67 1.97 11.92 -11.40
N GLY A 68 1.77 11.94 -10.08
CA GLY A 68 1.97 13.13 -9.26
C GLY A 68 0.83 14.13 -9.28
N VAL A 69 -0.38 13.71 -9.63
CA VAL A 69 -1.55 14.61 -9.69
C VAL A 69 -2.10 14.96 -8.30
N VAL A 70 -1.68 14.23 -7.28
CA VAL A 70 -2.09 14.45 -5.89
C VAL A 70 -0.95 13.98 -5.00
N ASP A 71 -0.86 14.53 -3.79
CA ASP A 71 0.10 14.06 -2.80
C ASP A 71 -0.36 12.70 -2.28
N TYR A 72 0.57 11.80 -2.01
CA TYR A 72 0.20 10.42 -1.68
C TYR A 72 1.29 9.67 -0.94
N GLU A 73 0.89 8.53 -0.40
CA GLU A 73 1.78 7.51 0.15
C GLU A 73 1.30 6.13 -0.26
N PHE A 74 2.22 5.19 -0.38
CA PHE A 74 1.90 3.76 -0.40
C PHE A 74 2.22 3.17 0.95
N ARG A 75 1.53 2.10 1.33
CA ARG A 75 1.81 1.40 2.58
C ARG A 75 1.49 -0.09 2.43
N THR A 76 2.24 -0.92 3.14
CA THR A 76 1.99 -2.35 3.22
C THR A 76 2.05 -2.76 4.67
N THR A 77 1.02 -3.48 5.12
CA THR A 77 1.03 -4.16 6.41
C THR A 77 1.68 -5.51 6.21
N VAL A 78 2.83 -5.72 6.84
CA VAL A 78 3.61 -6.95 6.70
C VAL A 78 3.08 -8.00 7.66
N VAL A 79 2.79 -9.18 7.15
CA VAL A 79 2.29 -10.32 7.92
C VAL A 79 3.04 -11.58 7.52
N GLU A 80 3.56 -12.31 8.51
CA GLU A 80 4.27 -13.55 8.27
C GLU A 80 3.35 -14.75 8.50
N PRO A 81 3.48 -15.84 7.76
CA PRO A 81 4.48 -16.11 6.73
C PRO A 81 4.04 -15.72 5.30
N LEU A 82 3.07 -14.84 5.14
CA LEU A 82 2.49 -14.52 3.84
C LEU A 82 3.38 -13.63 2.96
N HIS A 83 4.27 -12.86 3.57
CA HIS A 83 5.19 -12.00 2.84
C HIS A 83 6.58 -12.61 2.73
N HIS A 84 7.20 -12.42 1.57
CA HIS A 84 8.54 -12.89 1.23
C HIS A 84 9.35 -11.76 0.59
N LYS A 85 10.66 -11.93 0.56
CA LYS A 85 11.56 -10.92 -0.05
C LYS A 85 11.20 -10.64 -1.51
N GLU A 86 10.84 -11.66 -2.27
CA GLU A 86 10.47 -11.53 -3.68
C GLU A 86 9.27 -10.63 -3.88
N ASN A 87 8.33 -10.63 -2.92
CA ASN A 87 7.17 -9.73 -2.98
C ASN A 87 7.62 -8.27 -2.98
N PHE A 88 8.57 -7.93 -2.12
CA PHE A 88 9.04 -6.55 -1.99
C PHE A 88 9.92 -6.12 -3.16
N GLU A 89 10.64 -7.04 -3.77
CA GLU A 89 11.36 -6.74 -5.02
C GLU A 89 10.39 -6.36 -6.13
N LYS A 90 9.32 -7.12 -6.29
CA LYS A 90 8.29 -6.85 -7.30
C LYS A 90 7.51 -5.57 -6.99
N ILE A 91 7.19 -5.35 -5.72
CA ILE A 91 6.53 -4.10 -5.30
C ILE A 91 7.43 -2.91 -5.61
N GLY A 92 8.72 -3.01 -5.31
CA GLY A 92 9.69 -1.95 -5.60
C GLY A 92 9.73 -1.60 -7.08
N GLU A 93 9.69 -2.60 -7.94
CA GLU A 93 9.72 -2.38 -9.39
C GLU A 93 8.53 -1.56 -9.88
N ILE A 94 7.31 -1.86 -9.39
CA ILE A 94 6.10 -1.19 -9.86
C ILE A 94 5.82 0.13 -9.15
N THR A 95 6.50 0.40 -8.03
CA THR A 95 6.35 1.66 -7.27
C THR A 95 7.59 2.53 -7.34
N LYS A 96 8.53 2.19 -8.18
CA LYS A 96 9.83 2.87 -8.31
C LYS A 96 9.63 4.38 -8.44
N GLY A 97 10.36 5.12 -7.59
CA GLY A 97 10.32 6.58 -7.61
C GLY A 97 9.11 7.20 -6.91
N CYS A 98 8.31 6.43 -6.19
CA CYS A 98 7.17 7.00 -5.47
C CYS A 98 7.63 7.97 -4.37
N LEU A 99 6.74 8.87 -3.95
CA LEU A 99 7.07 9.92 -2.99
C LEU A 99 7.40 9.38 -1.61
N ARG A 100 6.64 8.42 -1.12
CA ARG A 100 6.86 7.82 0.19
C ARG A 100 6.19 6.46 0.28
N TYR A 101 6.82 5.57 1.02
CA TYR A 101 6.34 4.21 1.25
C TYR A 101 6.51 3.85 2.72
N TYR A 102 5.46 3.33 3.34
CA TYR A 102 5.50 2.92 4.75
C TYR A 102 5.25 1.42 4.89
N LEU A 103 6.10 0.77 5.68
CA LEU A 103 5.87 -0.60 6.12
C LEU A 103 5.30 -0.56 7.53
N GLN A 104 4.25 -1.31 7.76
CA GLN A 104 3.60 -1.44 9.06
C GLN A 104 3.59 -2.90 9.47
N SER A 105 3.79 -3.15 10.76
CA SER A 105 3.71 -4.51 11.28
C SER A 105 2.25 -4.93 11.45
N PHE A 106 1.93 -6.15 11.04
CA PHE A 106 0.65 -6.77 11.40
C PHE A 106 0.54 -6.85 12.92
N VAL A 107 -0.64 -6.54 13.44
CA VAL A 107 -0.92 -6.64 14.87
C VAL A 107 -1.96 -7.73 15.08
N ASP A 108 -1.62 -8.73 15.88
CA ASP A 108 -2.55 -9.78 16.24
C ASP A 108 -3.49 -9.25 17.33
N SER A 109 -4.69 -8.90 16.92
CA SER A 109 -5.71 -8.35 17.82
C SER A 109 -6.68 -9.41 18.35
N GLY A 110 -6.38 -10.69 18.10
CA GLY A 110 -7.28 -11.78 18.47
C GLY A 110 -8.36 -12.06 17.44
N ASN A 111 -8.55 -11.17 16.47
CA ASN A 111 -9.50 -11.34 15.36
C ASN A 111 -8.73 -11.78 14.12
N ILE A 112 -8.19 -12.97 14.16
CA ILE A 112 -7.25 -13.43 13.14
C ILE A 112 -7.98 -13.82 11.86
N ILE A 113 -7.61 -13.17 10.78
CA ILE A 113 -7.96 -13.60 9.44
C ILE A 113 -6.87 -14.58 9.01
N GLY A 114 -7.10 -15.85 9.24
CA GLY A 114 -6.13 -16.87 8.91
C GLY A 114 -5.35 -17.35 10.14
N LYS A 115 -5.41 -18.65 10.33
CA LYS A 115 -4.66 -19.32 11.37
C LYS A 115 -3.18 -19.29 11.02
N ASN A 116 -2.31 -19.13 11.99
CA ASN A 116 -0.86 -19.14 11.85
C ASN A 116 -0.26 -17.90 11.20
N CYS A 117 -0.95 -16.76 11.26
CA CYS A 117 -0.37 -15.49 10.87
C CYS A 117 0.18 -14.78 12.11
N PHE A 118 1.34 -14.14 11.95
CA PHE A 118 1.99 -13.47 13.07
C PHE A 118 2.76 -12.24 12.57
N PRO A 119 3.08 -11.30 13.49
CA PRO A 119 3.84 -10.12 13.11
C PRO A 119 5.24 -10.49 12.63
N PRO A 120 5.81 -9.71 11.70
CA PRO A 120 7.22 -9.88 11.34
C PRO A 120 8.12 -9.47 12.49
N THR A 121 9.33 -10.03 12.52
CA THR A 121 10.36 -9.56 13.44
C THR A 121 10.89 -8.21 12.95
N GLN A 122 11.59 -7.48 13.83
CA GLN A 122 12.24 -6.24 13.44
C GLN A 122 13.28 -6.49 12.34
N GLU A 123 13.97 -7.61 12.40
CA GLU A 123 14.94 -7.99 11.37
C GLU A 123 14.26 -8.19 10.02
N GLN A 124 13.10 -8.88 9.99
CA GLN A 124 12.33 -9.07 8.76
C GLN A 124 11.87 -7.74 8.18
N LEU A 125 11.32 -6.86 9.01
CA LEU A 125 10.90 -5.53 8.58
C LEU A 125 12.06 -4.74 7.98
N GLN A 126 13.22 -4.79 8.65
CA GLN A 126 14.40 -4.08 8.19
C GLN A 126 14.88 -4.63 6.84
N ASN A 127 14.84 -5.95 6.66
CA ASN A 127 15.20 -6.57 5.38
C ASN A 127 14.29 -6.11 4.25
N TYR A 128 12.99 -6.06 4.50
CA TYR A 128 12.03 -5.60 3.49
C TYR A 128 12.21 -4.12 3.17
N LEU A 129 12.48 -3.31 4.19
CA LEU A 129 12.78 -1.90 4.01
C LEU A 129 14.01 -1.70 3.12
N GLU A 130 15.06 -2.47 3.35
CA GLU A 130 16.29 -2.40 2.56
C GLU A 130 16.03 -2.74 1.10
N ILE A 131 15.20 -3.76 0.83
CA ILE A 131 14.82 -4.12 -0.53
C ILE A 131 14.11 -2.95 -1.22
N LEU A 132 13.09 -2.39 -0.55
CA LEU A 132 12.34 -1.25 -1.11
C LEU A 132 13.22 -0.01 -1.28
N SER A 133 14.19 0.20 -0.41
CA SER A 133 15.09 1.35 -0.48
C SER A 133 15.96 1.37 -1.73
N TYR A 134 16.13 0.22 -2.37
CA TYR A 134 16.81 0.14 -3.65
C TYR A 134 16.03 0.86 -4.77
N TYR A 135 14.71 0.88 -4.66
CA TYR A 135 13.81 1.46 -5.66
C TYR A 135 13.26 2.82 -5.26
N ILE A 136 13.12 3.06 -3.96
CA ILE A 136 12.37 4.17 -3.40
C ILE A 136 13.24 4.92 -2.39
N LYS A 137 13.26 6.24 -2.49
CA LYS A 137 14.09 7.10 -1.64
C LYS A 137 13.56 7.22 -0.21
N ASN A 138 12.26 7.36 -0.07
CA ASN A 138 11.61 7.61 1.22
C ASN A 138 10.79 6.40 1.65
N VAL A 139 11.46 5.41 2.23
CA VAL A 139 10.82 4.23 2.82
C VAL A 139 11.09 4.24 4.31
N SER A 140 10.05 3.99 5.10
CA SER A 140 10.23 3.90 6.55
C SER A 140 9.25 2.90 7.15
N ILE A 141 9.57 2.47 8.36
CA ILE A 141 8.70 1.62 9.16
C ILE A 141 7.86 2.55 10.03
N ARG A 142 6.55 2.37 9.98
CA ARG A 142 5.62 3.18 10.76
C ARG A 142 5.01 2.32 11.84
N ASP A 143 5.02 2.82 13.07
CA ASP A 143 4.33 2.15 14.16
C ASP A 143 2.83 2.36 14.01
N ARG A 144 2.05 1.31 14.26
CA ARG A 144 0.61 1.42 14.38
C ARG A 144 0.32 1.80 15.82
N GLY A 145 0.39 3.08 16.06
CA GLY A 145 0.12 3.62 17.38
C GLY A 145 -1.34 3.64 17.73
#